data_d78eac3bd97e725b1355e19dce694a0e
#
_entry.id   d78eac3bd97e725b1355e19dce694a0e
#
_cell.length_a   1.000
_cell.length_b   1.000
_cell.length_c   1.000
_cell.angle_alpha   90.00
_cell.angle_beta   90.00
_cell.angle_gamma   90.00
#
_symmetry.space_group_name_H-M   'P 1'
#
loop_
_entity.id
_entity.type
_entity.pdbx_description
1 polymer ?
#
loop_
_entity_poly.entity_id
_entity_poly.type
_entity_poly.pdbx_seq_one_letter_code
_entity_poly.pdbx_strand_id
1 'polypeptide(L)'
;MNKVILIGNLAADPEVKATPKGTYVANLRLATNTYLGKDEGGNRKQQTEFHHLVAFGKLAEFAGQYLQKGRLLYADGRLQTSSWQDTAGQKRFRTEVIVDSFELLGPKPQEEAA
;
A
#
# COMPACT_ATOMS: atom_id res chain seq x y z
N MET A 1 8.18 19.34 6.38
CA MET A 1 8.10 17.92 6.78
C MET A 1 7.12 17.18 5.88
N ASN A 2 7.44 15.95 5.51
CA ASN A 2 6.59 15.15 4.64
C ASN A 2 6.55 13.75 5.23
N LYS A 3 5.46 13.43 5.89
CA LYS A 3 5.34 12.17 6.61
C LYS A 3 3.95 11.61 6.48
N VAL A 4 3.87 10.31 6.16
CA VAL A 4 2.60 9.61 6.03
C VAL A 4 2.67 8.38 6.92
N ILE A 5 1.62 8.14 7.67
CA ILE A 5 1.50 6.95 8.51
C ILE A 5 0.16 6.31 8.18
N LEU A 6 0.18 5.02 7.82
CA LEU A 6 -1.03 4.32 7.43
C LEU A 6 -1.11 2.97 8.12
N ILE A 7 -2.31 2.58 8.49
CA ILE A 7 -2.59 1.25 8.98
C ILE A 7 -3.79 0.74 8.21
N GLY A 8 -3.64 -0.38 7.57
CA GLY A 8 -4.73 -0.94 6.77
C GLY A 8 -4.39 -2.34 6.32
N ASN A 9 -5.23 -2.85 5.44
CA ASN A 9 -5.06 -4.20 4.92
C ASN A 9 -4.61 -4.15 3.46
N LEU A 10 -3.72 -5.07 3.09
CA LEU A 10 -3.29 -5.12 1.71
C LEU A 10 -4.45 -5.58 0.83
N ALA A 11 -4.71 -4.83 -0.22
CA ALA A 11 -5.82 -5.11 -1.13
C ALA A 11 -5.43 -6.14 -2.19
N ALA A 12 -4.14 -6.40 -2.34
CA ALA A 12 -3.64 -7.35 -3.33
C ALA A 12 -2.27 -7.82 -2.87
N ASP A 13 -1.78 -8.91 -3.46
CA ASP A 13 -0.43 -9.36 -3.16
C ASP A 13 0.57 -8.34 -3.69
N PRO A 14 1.70 -8.13 -3.02
CA PRO A 14 2.70 -7.19 -3.49
C PRO A 14 3.28 -7.62 -4.83
N GLU A 15 3.57 -6.64 -5.68
CA GLU A 15 4.25 -6.91 -6.95
C GLU A 15 5.70 -6.51 -6.77
N VAL A 16 6.60 -7.47 -6.87
CA VAL A 16 8.01 -7.21 -6.66
C VAL A 16 8.76 -7.43 -7.96
N LYS A 17 9.56 -6.45 -8.33
CA LYS A 17 10.35 -6.51 -9.56
C LYS A 17 11.79 -6.12 -9.27
N ALA A 18 12.71 -6.66 -10.06
CA ALA A 18 14.10 -6.26 -9.95
C ALA A 18 14.37 -5.21 -11.02
N THR A 19 15.11 -4.16 -10.66
CA THR A 19 15.50 -3.15 -11.61
C THR A 19 16.73 -3.66 -12.37
N PRO A 20 17.08 -3.04 -13.49
CA PRO A 20 18.28 -3.44 -14.24
C PRO A 20 19.56 -3.38 -13.39
N LYS A 21 19.56 -2.58 -12.35
CA LYS A 21 20.72 -2.48 -11.48
C LYS A 21 20.70 -3.51 -10.35
N GLY A 22 19.70 -4.39 -10.35
CA GLY A 22 19.65 -5.43 -9.33
C GLY A 22 18.97 -5.04 -8.03
N THR A 23 18.34 -3.89 -7.98
CA THR A 23 17.61 -3.45 -6.79
C THR A 23 16.17 -3.88 -6.92
N TYR A 24 15.57 -4.31 -5.82
CA TYR A 24 14.17 -4.71 -5.84
C TYR A 24 13.26 -3.52 -5.58
N VAL A 25 12.10 -3.53 -6.23
CA VAL A 25 11.07 -2.52 -6.04
C VAL A 25 9.76 -3.26 -5.85
N ALA A 26 9.03 -2.95 -4.79
CA ALA A 26 7.74 -3.56 -4.53
C ALA A 26 6.66 -2.51 -4.62
N ASN A 27 5.57 -2.85 -5.32
CA ASN A 27 4.39 -2.00 -5.40
C ASN A 27 3.30 -2.67 -4.59
N LEU A 28 2.70 -1.91 -3.68
CA LEU A 28 1.67 -2.45 -2.81
C LEU A 28 0.45 -1.55 -2.84
N ARG A 29 -0.69 -2.14 -2.61
CA ARG A 29 -1.94 -1.39 -2.55
C ARG A 29 -2.54 -1.63 -1.18
N LEU A 30 -2.63 -0.58 -0.39
CA LEU A 30 -3.11 -0.65 0.99
C LEU A 30 -4.47 0.01 1.10
N ALA A 31 -5.42 -0.68 1.70
CA ALA A 31 -6.77 -0.15 1.87
C ALA A 31 -6.93 0.34 3.30
N THR A 32 -7.37 1.59 3.45
CA THR A 32 -7.69 2.13 4.76
C THR A 32 -9.18 2.45 4.79
N ASN A 33 -9.80 2.20 5.93
CA ASN A 33 -11.25 2.44 6.08
C ASN A 33 -11.49 3.50 7.11
N THR A 34 -12.37 4.44 6.78
CA THR A 34 -12.76 5.50 7.69
C THR A 34 -14.23 5.34 8.01
N TYR A 35 -14.57 5.34 9.29
CA TYR A 35 -15.95 5.22 9.72
C TYR A 35 -16.60 6.60 9.60
N LEU A 36 -17.71 6.69 8.90
CA LEU A 36 -18.39 7.95 8.67
C LEU A 36 -19.71 8.08 9.43
N GLY A 37 -19.99 7.18 10.37
CA GLY A 37 -21.22 7.23 11.13
C GLY A 37 -22.23 6.26 10.56
N LYS A 38 -23.51 6.51 10.80
CA LYS A 38 -24.55 5.63 10.33
C LYS A 38 -25.38 6.34 9.28
N ASP A 39 -25.94 5.57 8.33
CA ASP A 39 -26.79 6.16 7.32
C ASP A 39 -28.20 6.25 7.92
N GLU A 40 -29.17 6.68 7.09
CA GLU A 40 -30.54 6.84 7.56
C GLU A 40 -31.18 5.55 8.03
N GLY A 41 -30.75 4.43 7.51
CA GLY A 41 -31.28 3.15 7.90
C GLY A 41 -30.60 2.56 9.11
N GLY A 42 -29.69 3.31 9.74
CA GLY A 42 -28.98 2.81 10.90
C GLY A 42 -27.78 1.94 10.55
N ASN A 43 -27.45 1.82 9.30
CA ASN A 43 -26.30 1.00 8.86
C ASN A 43 -25.00 1.78 8.99
N ARG A 44 -23.95 1.05 9.32
CA ARG A 44 -22.64 1.68 9.46
C ARG A 44 -22.12 2.11 8.11
N LYS A 45 -21.66 3.36 8.03
CA LYS A 45 -21.09 3.88 6.80
C LYS A 45 -19.58 3.91 6.91
N GLN A 46 -18.90 3.43 5.87
CA GLN A 46 -17.47 3.46 5.81
C GLN A 46 -17.03 3.95 4.45
N GLN A 47 -15.89 4.58 4.43
CA GLN A 47 -15.26 4.98 3.17
C GLN A 47 -13.92 4.29 3.10
N THR A 48 -13.64 3.62 1.99
CA THR A 48 -12.37 2.93 1.79
C THR A 48 -11.54 3.72 0.81
N GLU A 49 -10.28 3.93 1.16
CA GLU A 49 -9.34 4.56 0.25
C GLU A 49 -8.20 3.61 -0.01
N PHE A 50 -7.72 3.59 -1.24
CA PHE A 50 -6.61 2.73 -1.61
C PHE A 50 -5.38 3.60 -1.83
N HIS A 51 -4.28 3.20 -1.19
CA HIS A 51 -3.04 3.96 -1.26
C HIS A 51 -2.00 3.13 -1.99
N HIS A 52 -1.25 3.77 -2.87
CA HIS A 52 -0.19 3.09 -3.60
C HIS A 52 1.11 3.30 -2.84
N LEU A 53 1.70 2.21 -2.38
CA LEU A 53 2.94 2.26 -1.63
C LEU A 53 4.05 1.67 -2.49
N VAL A 54 5.23 2.26 -2.38
CA VAL A 54 6.39 1.76 -3.12
C VAL A 54 7.52 1.54 -2.12
N ALA A 55 8.09 0.35 -2.13
CA ALA A 55 9.20 0.01 -1.25
C ALA A 55 10.39 -0.38 -2.09
N PHE A 56 11.58 -0.08 -1.61
CA PHE A 56 12.81 -0.38 -2.33
C PHE A 56 13.77 -1.23 -1.52
N GLY A 57 14.62 -1.97 -2.21
CA GLY A 57 15.68 -2.71 -1.57
C GLY A 57 15.20 -3.78 -0.60
N LYS A 58 15.72 -3.76 0.60
CA LYS A 58 15.36 -4.78 1.58
C LYS A 58 13.90 -4.74 1.99
N LEU A 59 13.29 -3.56 1.98
CA LEU A 59 11.88 -3.46 2.28
C LEU A 59 11.06 -4.13 1.20
N ALA A 60 11.50 -4.05 -0.06
CA ALA A 60 10.81 -4.69 -1.16
C ALA A 60 10.94 -6.20 -1.03
N GLU A 61 12.12 -6.69 -0.63
CA GLU A 61 12.32 -8.12 -0.46
C GLU A 61 11.46 -8.62 0.69
N PHE A 62 11.37 -7.87 1.76
CA PHE A 62 10.56 -8.23 2.90
C PHE A 62 9.09 -8.33 2.46
N ALA A 63 8.64 -7.37 1.66
CA ALA A 63 7.26 -7.38 1.18
C ALA A 63 6.98 -8.64 0.36
N GLY A 64 7.91 -9.02 -0.50
CA GLY A 64 7.72 -10.19 -1.33
C GLY A 64 7.72 -11.49 -0.55
N GLN A 65 8.45 -11.52 0.57
CA GLN A 65 8.55 -12.74 1.36
C GLN A 65 7.45 -12.89 2.40
N TYR A 66 7.03 -11.81 2.99
CA TYR A 66 6.15 -11.88 4.15
C TYR A 66 4.78 -11.24 4.02
N LEU A 67 4.55 -10.44 3.01
CA LEU A 67 3.27 -9.75 2.87
C LEU A 67 2.41 -10.42 1.83
N GLN A 68 1.11 -10.42 2.08
CA GLN A 68 0.16 -10.99 1.12
C GLN A 68 -1.19 -10.29 1.27
N LYS A 69 -2.04 -10.45 0.28
CA LYS A 69 -3.36 -9.87 0.29
C LYS A 69 -4.07 -10.18 1.60
N GLY A 70 -4.70 -9.17 2.16
CA GLY A 70 -5.46 -9.32 3.40
C GLY A 70 -4.68 -9.02 4.67
N ARG A 71 -3.37 -8.93 4.58
CA ARG A 71 -2.55 -8.72 5.77
C ARG A 71 -2.76 -7.32 6.34
N LEU A 72 -2.94 -7.23 7.66
CA LEU A 72 -3.02 -5.96 8.35
C LEU A 72 -1.60 -5.45 8.55
N LEU A 73 -1.36 -4.22 8.17
CA LEU A 73 -0.01 -3.69 8.06
C LEU A 73 0.05 -2.23 8.49
N TYR A 74 1.14 -1.89 9.18
CA TYR A 74 1.47 -0.50 9.45
C TYR A 74 2.57 -0.14 8.46
N ALA A 75 2.46 1.02 7.85
CA ALA A 75 3.50 1.51 6.95
C ALA A 75 3.68 2.99 7.18
N ASP A 76 4.92 3.46 7.15
CA ASP A 76 5.16 4.89 7.18
C ASP A 76 6.15 5.25 6.10
N GLY A 77 6.13 6.51 5.73
CA GLY A 77 7.01 6.99 4.68
C GLY A 77 6.67 8.43 4.33
N ARG A 78 6.88 8.78 3.08
CA ARG A 78 6.65 10.14 2.61
C ARG A 78 5.87 10.10 1.30
N LEU A 79 5.19 11.19 1.00
CA LEU A 79 4.47 11.32 -0.26
C LEU A 79 5.43 11.76 -1.35
N GLN A 80 5.26 11.21 -2.53
CA GLN A 80 6.04 11.63 -3.67
C GLN A 80 5.13 11.59 -4.89
N THR A 81 5.12 12.66 -5.67
CA THR A 81 4.33 12.74 -6.88
C THR A 81 5.25 12.64 -8.08
N SER A 82 4.94 11.73 -8.98
CA SER A 82 5.69 11.55 -10.22
C SER A 82 4.80 11.98 -11.36
N SER A 83 5.41 12.37 -12.46
CA SER A 83 4.65 12.73 -13.65
C SER A 83 5.29 12.07 -14.87
N TRP A 84 4.45 11.79 -15.86
CA TRP A 84 4.93 11.23 -17.11
C TRP A 84 3.94 11.63 -18.21
N GLN A 85 4.32 11.39 -19.46
CA GLN A 85 3.42 11.64 -20.56
C GLN A 85 2.88 10.30 -21.03
N ASP A 86 1.58 10.23 -21.28
CA ASP A 86 1.01 8.98 -21.77
C ASP A 86 1.15 8.94 -23.30
N THR A 87 0.62 7.91 -23.92
CA THR A 87 0.77 7.72 -25.36
C THR A 87 0.04 8.79 -26.17
N ALA A 88 -0.91 9.48 -25.56
CA ALA A 88 -1.62 10.58 -26.24
C ALA A 88 -0.92 11.91 -26.02
N GLY A 89 0.22 11.91 -25.34
CA GLY A 89 0.97 13.13 -25.09
C GLY A 89 0.47 13.95 -23.91
N GLN A 90 -0.47 13.42 -23.16
CA GLN A 90 -1.01 14.15 -22.00
C GLN A 90 -0.16 13.88 -20.77
N LYS A 91 0.03 14.92 -19.97
CA LYS A 91 0.80 14.78 -18.74
C LYS A 91 -0.06 14.11 -17.68
N ARG A 92 0.50 13.08 -17.07
CA ARG A 92 -0.18 12.33 -16.01
C ARG A 92 0.63 12.43 -14.73
N PHE A 93 -0.07 12.34 -13.60
CA PHE A 93 0.57 12.41 -12.29
C PHE A 93 0.14 11.24 -11.43
N ARG A 94 1.00 10.80 -10.57
CA ARG A 94 0.66 9.78 -9.58
C ARG A 94 1.31 10.15 -8.27
N THR A 95 0.54 10.13 -7.19
CA THR A 95 1.07 10.37 -5.86
C THR A 95 1.19 9.02 -5.15
N GLU A 96 2.36 8.73 -4.65
CA GLU A 96 2.66 7.46 -4.01
C GLU A 96 3.28 7.70 -2.65
N VAL A 97 3.23 6.69 -1.79
CA VAL A 97 3.91 6.73 -0.51
C VAL A 97 5.18 5.92 -0.69
N ILE A 98 6.32 6.56 -0.51
CA ILE A 98 7.61 5.88 -0.53
C ILE A 98 7.85 5.39 0.89
N VAL A 99 7.87 4.09 1.07
CA VAL A 99 7.87 3.49 2.41
C VAL A 99 9.23 3.55 3.07
N ASP A 100 9.24 3.95 4.33
CA ASP A 100 10.46 3.96 5.14
C ASP A 100 10.47 2.76 6.06
N SER A 101 9.33 2.32 6.54
CA SER A 101 9.26 1.11 7.36
C SER A 101 7.89 0.46 7.32
N PHE A 102 7.88 -0.84 7.58
CA PHE A 102 6.67 -1.65 7.69
C PHE A 102 6.65 -2.31 9.05
N GLU A 103 5.44 -2.63 9.53
CA GLU A 103 5.31 -3.42 10.73
C GLU A 103 4.09 -4.29 10.56
N LEU A 104 4.25 -5.59 10.75
CA LEU A 104 3.15 -6.53 10.60
C LEU A 104 2.27 -6.45 11.83
N LEU A 105 0.96 -6.41 11.61
CA LEU A 105 0.01 -6.33 12.70
C LEU A 105 -0.97 -7.49 12.59
N GLY A 106 -1.49 -7.92 13.72
CA GLY A 106 -2.48 -8.97 13.74
C GLY A 106 -1.97 -10.32 13.26
N PRO A 107 -2.85 -11.31 13.19
CA PRO A 107 -2.46 -12.65 12.76
C PRO A 107 -2.36 -12.73 11.25
N LYS A 108 -1.67 -13.75 10.75
CA LYS A 108 -1.56 -13.97 9.32
C LYS A 108 -2.95 -14.31 8.78
N PRO A 109 -3.30 -13.76 7.62
CA PRO A 109 -4.60 -14.09 7.04
C PRO A 109 -4.55 -15.50 6.49
N GLN A 110 -5.68 -16.18 6.63
CA GLN A 110 -5.82 -17.45 6.03
C GLN A 110 -4.89 -18.53 6.38
N GLU A 111 -3.90 -18.23 7.02
CA GLU A 111 -2.97 -19.14 7.43
C GLU A 111 -3.52 -20.29 8.06
N GLU A 112 -4.28 -20.08 8.92
CA GLU A 112 -4.83 -21.09 9.67
C GLU A 112 -5.65 -22.02 8.91
N ALA A 113 -6.10 -21.71 7.88
CA ALA A 113 -6.96 -22.51 7.12
C ALA A 113 -6.32 -23.88 7.01
N ALA A 114 -5.12 -23.94 7.32
CA ALA A 114 -4.46 -25.23 7.20
C ALA A 114 -5.06 -26.21 8.16
#